data_94b2c363dfa2cd6bebebfac36b38d6c6
#
_entry.id   94b2c363dfa2cd6bebebfac36b38d6c6
#
_cell.length_a   1.000
_cell.length_b   1.000
_cell.length_c   1.000
_cell.angle_alpha   90.00
_cell.angle_beta   90.00
_cell.angle_gamma   90.00
#
_symmetry.space_group_name_H-M   'P 1'
#
loop_
_entity.id
_entity.type
_entity.pdbx_description
1 polymer ?
#
loop_
_entity_poly.entity_id
_entity_poly.type
_entity_poly.pdbx_seq_one_letter_code
_entity_poly.pdbx_strand_id
1 'polypeptide(L)'
;VSHINSLGVIIQDGESERSERPIDQDIYYSSEGKVSRIKVRDNNGKVLYVKAYNENLTTMSFQYDDQHNTERAVSAQTIGYGRMLEDESSQKGKITRWLLDYTDDGLVERIRYAGLDNTPVNDDNNIFGRKMVYDDKGRITEIHYIGNDNNPHSTRWGLGIKKFYYDDKDNWVKAAYY
;
A
#
# COMPACT_ATOMS: atom_id res chain seq x y z
N VAL A 1 -3.72 20.18 9.94
CA VAL A 1 -3.39 19.01 10.77
C VAL A 1 -2.86 17.94 9.84
N SER A 2 -1.59 17.58 9.97
CA SER A 2 -0.96 16.53 9.17
C SER A 2 -1.20 15.17 9.83
N HIS A 3 -1.69 14.21 9.07
CA HIS A 3 -1.85 12.83 9.52
C HIS A 3 -0.77 11.95 8.89
N ILE A 4 -0.14 11.10 9.71
CA ILE A 4 0.81 10.08 9.25
C ILE A 4 0.02 8.78 9.08
N ASN A 5 -0.01 8.21 7.86
CA ASN A 5 -0.59 6.90 7.65
C ASN A 5 0.39 5.80 8.11
N SER A 6 -0.10 4.56 8.24
CA SER A 6 0.68 3.37 8.66
C SER A 6 1.84 3.00 7.72
N LEU A 7 2.08 3.77 6.66
CA LEU A 7 3.22 3.66 5.75
C LEU A 7 4.17 4.87 5.89
N GLY A 8 4.01 5.72 6.93
CA GLY A 8 4.86 6.88 7.17
C GLY A 8 4.69 8.02 6.16
N VAL A 9 3.58 8.07 5.42
CA VAL A 9 3.33 9.13 4.42
C VAL A 9 2.55 10.27 5.06
N ILE A 10 3.11 11.47 5.06
CA ILE A 10 2.40 12.69 5.46
C ILE A 10 1.49 13.12 4.32
N ILE A 11 0.18 13.22 4.57
CA ILE A 11 -0.80 13.76 3.63
C ILE A 11 -0.98 15.23 3.96
N GLN A 12 -0.56 16.13 3.05
CA GLN A 12 -0.89 17.56 3.13
C GLN A 12 -2.24 17.82 2.46
N ASP A 13 -3.10 18.55 3.17
CA ASP A 13 -4.40 18.98 2.68
C ASP A 13 -4.28 19.99 1.55
N GLY A 14 -4.57 19.54 0.32
CA GLY A 14 -4.99 20.43 -0.77
C GLY A 14 -6.52 20.42 -0.87
N GLU A 15 -7.12 21.59 -0.92
CA GLU A 15 -8.57 21.77 -1.02
C GLU A 15 -9.10 21.26 -2.37
N SER A 16 -9.56 20.02 -2.46
CA SER A 16 -10.55 19.60 -3.46
C SER A 16 -11.19 18.26 -3.07
N GLU A 17 -12.50 18.26 -3.00
CA GLU A 17 -13.41 17.11 -2.79
C GLU A 17 -13.07 16.18 -1.61
N ARG A 18 -13.37 16.66 -0.41
CA ARG A 18 -13.05 16.08 0.90
C ARG A 18 -13.82 14.80 1.27
N SER A 19 -14.70 14.26 0.44
CA SER A 19 -15.65 13.22 0.90
C SER A 19 -15.14 11.79 0.88
N GLU A 20 -13.99 11.48 0.27
CA GLU A 20 -13.54 10.10 0.06
C GLU A 20 -12.08 9.82 0.48
N ARG A 21 -11.49 10.67 1.31
CA ARG A 21 -10.12 10.43 1.81
C ARG A 21 -10.14 9.51 3.01
N PRO A 22 -9.23 8.53 3.12
CA PRO A 22 -9.10 7.72 4.31
C PRO A 22 -8.66 8.59 5.49
N ILE A 23 -9.47 8.68 6.53
CA ILE A 23 -9.22 9.50 7.72
C ILE A 23 -9.02 8.64 8.95
N ASP A 24 -9.69 7.48 9.02
CA ASP A 24 -9.70 6.65 10.21
C ASP A 24 -9.41 5.19 9.88
N GLN A 25 -8.75 4.50 10.81
CA GLN A 25 -8.38 3.10 10.65
C GLN A 25 -8.67 2.34 11.94
N ASP A 26 -9.52 1.32 11.83
CA ASP A 26 -9.69 0.32 12.88
C ASP A 26 -8.72 -0.83 12.64
N ILE A 27 -7.83 -1.12 13.59
CA ILE A 27 -6.88 -2.23 13.50
C ILE A 27 -7.36 -3.38 14.37
N TYR A 28 -7.51 -4.54 13.77
CA TYR A 28 -7.93 -5.78 14.44
C TYR A 28 -6.75 -6.74 14.51
N TYR A 29 -6.62 -7.40 15.65
CA TYR A 29 -5.55 -8.36 15.92
C TYR A 29 -6.12 -9.78 16.02
N SER A 30 -5.31 -10.77 15.65
CA SER A 30 -5.57 -12.17 15.92
C SER A 30 -5.37 -12.49 17.41
N SER A 31 -5.75 -13.70 17.84
CA SER A 31 -5.46 -14.21 19.18
C SER A 31 -3.97 -14.25 19.53
N GLU A 32 -3.10 -14.27 18.53
CA GLU A 32 -1.63 -14.24 18.68
C GLU A 32 -1.06 -12.81 18.70
N GLY A 33 -1.91 -11.78 18.68
CA GLY A 33 -1.48 -10.38 18.68
C GLY A 33 -0.97 -9.87 17.33
N LYS A 34 -1.11 -10.64 16.25
CA LYS A 34 -0.75 -10.20 14.89
C LYS A 34 -1.90 -9.41 14.27
N VAL A 35 -1.59 -8.41 13.45
CA VAL A 35 -2.60 -7.68 12.68
C VAL A 35 -3.30 -8.66 11.74
N SER A 36 -4.61 -8.79 11.87
CA SER A 36 -5.43 -9.66 11.00
C SER A 36 -6.20 -8.85 9.97
N ARG A 37 -6.59 -7.61 10.33
CA ARG A 37 -7.43 -6.77 9.48
C ARG A 37 -7.24 -5.30 9.80
N ILE A 38 -7.28 -4.45 8.79
CA ILE A 38 -7.35 -2.98 8.93
C ILE A 38 -8.54 -2.48 8.13
N LYS A 39 -9.52 -1.91 8.81
CA LYS A 39 -10.69 -1.29 8.20
C LYS A 39 -10.42 0.20 8.00
N VAL A 40 -10.50 0.67 6.77
CA VAL A 40 -10.25 2.07 6.40
C VAL A 40 -11.58 2.77 6.12
N ARG A 41 -11.80 3.91 6.75
CA ARG A 41 -13.04 4.69 6.68
C ARG A 41 -12.80 6.10 6.13
N ASP A 42 -13.83 6.69 5.57
CA ASP A 42 -13.89 8.12 5.25
C ASP A 42 -14.28 8.96 6.48
N ASN A 43 -14.35 10.29 6.28
CA ASN A 43 -14.76 11.26 7.31
C ASN A 43 -16.21 11.12 7.79
N ASN A 44 -17.04 10.34 7.10
CA ASN A 44 -18.43 10.06 7.46
C ASN A 44 -18.56 8.70 8.16
N GLY A 45 -17.45 8.01 8.43
CA GLY A 45 -17.42 6.68 9.03
C GLY A 45 -17.76 5.54 8.04
N LYS A 46 -17.95 5.84 6.75
CA LYS A 46 -18.18 4.82 5.72
C LYS A 46 -16.91 4.03 5.48
N VAL A 47 -16.99 2.70 5.46
CA VAL A 47 -15.88 1.83 5.10
C VAL A 47 -15.56 2.02 3.62
N LEU A 48 -14.31 2.41 3.34
CA LEU A 48 -13.80 2.54 1.99
C LEU A 48 -13.27 1.21 1.46
N TYR A 49 -12.47 0.53 2.27
CA TYR A 49 -11.96 -0.81 2.01
C TYR A 49 -11.42 -1.44 3.30
N VAL A 50 -11.18 -2.74 3.24
CA VAL A 50 -10.55 -3.51 4.30
C VAL A 50 -9.28 -4.15 3.75
N LYS A 51 -8.18 -4.04 4.51
CA LYS A 51 -6.96 -4.83 4.28
C LYS A 51 -7.06 -6.07 5.17
N ALA A 52 -7.08 -7.25 4.57
CA ALA A 52 -7.10 -8.52 5.31
C ALA A 52 -5.77 -9.24 5.11
N TYR A 53 -5.18 -9.69 6.21
CA TYR A 53 -3.88 -10.36 6.23
C TYR A 53 -4.06 -11.86 6.50
N ASN A 54 -3.24 -12.70 5.87
CA ASN A 54 -3.14 -14.11 6.25
C ASN A 54 -2.35 -14.26 7.56
N GLU A 55 -2.40 -15.45 8.18
CA GLU A 55 -1.76 -15.73 9.47
C GLU A 55 -0.26 -15.43 9.50
N ASN A 56 0.43 -15.67 8.39
CA ASN A 56 1.87 -15.44 8.27
C ASN A 56 2.23 -14.02 7.85
N LEU A 57 1.25 -13.15 7.65
CA LEU A 57 1.40 -11.77 7.18
C LEU A 57 2.08 -11.64 5.79
N THR A 58 2.25 -12.74 5.05
CA THR A 58 2.90 -12.73 3.74
C THR A 58 1.98 -12.31 2.59
N THR A 59 0.66 -12.27 2.85
CA THR A 59 -0.33 -11.84 1.88
C THR A 59 -1.31 -10.88 2.54
N MET A 60 -1.55 -9.75 1.89
CA MET A 60 -2.59 -8.79 2.23
C MET A 60 -3.55 -8.68 1.04
N SER A 61 -4.84 -8.93 1.28
CA SER A 61 -5.91 -8.75 0.29
C SER A 61 -6.72 -7.50 0.57
N PHE A 62 -7.21 -6.87 -0.50
CA PHE A 62 -8.19 -5.81 -0.41
C PHE A 62 -9.60 -6.40 -0.47
N GLN A 63 -10.47 -6.01 0.46
CA GLN A 63 -11.84 -6.44 0.56
C GLN A 63 -12.77 -5.25 0.49
N TYR A 64 -13.97 -5.45 -0.06
CA TYR A 64 -14.96 -4.39 -0.21
C TYR A 64 -15.49 -3.95 1.17
N ASP A 65 -15.84 -4.92 2.01
CA ASP A 65 -16.22 -4.72 3.40
C ASP A 65 -15.89 -5.96 4.23
N ASP A 66 -16.09 -5.87 5.54
CA ASP A 66 -15.79 -6.94 6.48
C ASP A 66 -16.88 -8.01 6.57
N GLN A 67 -18.05 -7.79 5.97
CA GLN A 67 -19.17 -8.74 6.02
C GLN A 67 -19.10 -9.77 4.89
N HIS A 68 -18.66 -9.35 3.72
CA HIS A 68 -18.70 -10.17 2.51
C HIS A 68 -17.42 -10.94 2.22
N ASN A 69 -16.30 -10.62 2.89
CA ASN A 69 -14.98 -11.25 2.67
C ASN A 69 -14.58 -11.37 1.19
N THR A 70 -15.20 -10.57 0.32
CA THR A 70 -14.98 -10.62 -1.12
C THR A 70 -13.76 -9.77 -1.45
N GLU A 71 -12.74 -10.39 -2.05
CA GLU A 71 -11.59 -9.66 -2.54
C GLU A 71 -11.98 -8.77 -3.71
N ARG A 72 -11.50 -7.53 -3.68
CA ARG A 72 -11.79 -6.52 -4.69
C ARG A 72 -10.51 -5.92 -5.24
N ALA A 73 -10.52 -5.62 -6.51
CA ALA A 73 -9.41 -4.93 -7.14
C ALA A 73 -9.33 -3.47 -6.67
N VAL A 74 -8.10 -2.99 -6.53
CA VAL A 74 -7.79 -1.59 -6.27
C VAL A 74 -6.95 -1.04 -7.41
N SER A 75 -7.16 0.23 -7.75
CA SER A 75 -6.24 0.94 -8.64
C SER A 75 -5.10 1.56 -7.82
N ALA A 76 -3.98 1.86 -8.46
CA ALA A 76 -2.86 2.52 -7.78
C ALA A 76 -3.23 3.90 -7.22
N GLN A 77 -4.12 4.62 -7.91
CA GLN A 77 -4.69 5.88 -7.42
C GLN A 77 -5.59 5.66 -6.20
N THR A 78 -6.26 4.52 -6.14
CA THR A 78 -7.23 4.17 -5.13
C THR A 78 -6.60 3.90 -3.77
N ILE A 79 -5.37 3.38 -3.72
CA ILE A 79 -4.65 3.21 -2.44
C ILE A 79 -4.50 4.56 -1.72
N GLY A 80 -4.44 5.68 -2.48
CA GLY A 80 -4.45 7.04 -1.93
C GLY A 80 -5.86 7.60 -1.64
N TYR A 81 -6.91 7.11 -2.31
CA TYR A 81 -8.26 7.69 -2.25
C TYR A 81 -9.36 6.74 -1.78
N GLY A 82 -9.02 5.48 -1.50
CA GLY A 82 -9.95 4.51 -0.89
C GLY A 82 -11.03 3.94 -1.80
N ARG A 83 -10.95 4.12 -3.11
CA ARG A 83 -11.94 3.57 -4.06
C ARG A 83 -11.61 2.14 -4.46
N MET A 84 -12.57 1.26 -4.42
CA MET A 84 -12.49 -0.09 -4.96
C MET A 84 -13.35 -0.21 -6.22
N LEU A 85 -12.94 -1.08 -7.14
CA LEU A 85 -13.74 -1.39 -8.31
C LEU A 85 -14.98 -2.19 -7.89
N GLU A 86 -16.15 -1.78 -8.35
CA GLU A 86 -17.42 -2.39 -7.93
C GLU A 86 -17.77 -3.64 -8.74
N ASP A 87 -17.27 -3.77 -9.97
CA ASP A 87 -17.60 -4.86 -10.89
C ASP A 87 -16.52 -5.94 -10.91
N GLU A 88 -16.91 -7.20 -10.66
CA GLU A 88 -16.00 -8.36 -10.71
C GLU A 88 -15.35 -8.56 -12.08
N SER A 89 -16.08 -8.25 -13.16
CA SER A 89 -15.55 -8.36 -14.51
C SER A 89 -14.37 -7.41 -14.75
N SER A 90 -14.34 -6.29 -14.04
CA SER A 90 -13.28 -5.27 -14.11
C SER A 90 -12.03 -5.64 -13.32
N GLN A 91 -12.07 -6.70 -12.51
CA GLN A 91 -10.97 -7.07 -11.59
C GLN A 91 -9.89 -7.94 -12.23
N LYS A 92 -10.17 -8.54 -13.40
CA LYS A 92 -9.17 -9.35 -14.12
C LYS A 92 -7.95 -8.50 -14.49
N GLY A 93 -6.77 -8.96 -14.08
CA GLY A 93 -5.53 -8.23 -14.29
C GLY A 93 -5.39 -6.95 -13.44
N LYS A 94 -6.19 -6.82 -12.37
CA LYS A 94 -6.13 -5.71 -11.41
C LYS A 94 -5.55 -6.18 -10.08
N ILE A 95 -4.98 -5.25 -9.33
CA ILE A 95 -4.37 -5.53 -8.03
C ILE A 95 -5.49 -5.83 -7.03
N THR A 96 -5.49 -7.06 -6.53
CA THR A 96 -6.39 -7.50 -5.43
C THR A 96 -5.60 -7.86 -4.19
N ARG A 97 -4.31 -8.20 -4.34
CA ARG A 97 -3.42 -8.65 -3.27
C ARG A 97 -2.07 -7.96 -3.34
N TRP A 98 -1.46 -7.82 -2.17
CA TRP A 98 -0.04 -7.58 -2.01
C TRP A 98 0.61 -8.82 -1.42
N LEU A 99 1.66 -9.31 -2.09
CA LEU A 99 2.53 -10.35 -1.55
C LEU A 99 3.70 -9.65 -0.87
N LEU A 100 3.94 -9.98 0.40
CA LEU A 100 4.85 -9.26 1.29
C LEU A 100 6.04 -10.14 1.63
N ASP A 101 7.23 -9.61 1.43
CA ASP A 101 8.47 -10.18 1.95
C ASP A 101 9.02 -9.24 3.03
N TYR A 102 9.70 -9.80 4.03
CA TYR A 102 10.20 -9.04 5.18
C TYR A 102 11.71 -9.17 5.31
N THR A 103 12.35 -8.14 5.89
CA THR A 103 13.73 -8.21 6.38
C THR A 103 13.78 -9.12 7.59
N ASP A 104 15.00 -9.51 8.02
CA ASP A 104 15.22 -10.28 9.27
C ASP A 104 14.71 -9.53 10.51
N ASP A 105 14.69 -8.20 10.47
CA ASP A 105 14.16 -7.34 11.53
C ASP A 105 12.63 -7.16 11.48
N GLY A 106 11.95 -7.82 10.54
CA GLY A 106 10.48 -7.80 10.42
C GLY A 106 9.90 -6.56 9.71
N LEU A 107 10.73 -5.74 9.06
CA LEU A 107 10.26 -4.64 8.22
C LEU A 107 9.86 -5.17 6.84
N VAL A 108 8.85 -4.57 6.19
CA VAL A 108 8.44 -4.97 4.85
C VAL A 108 9.53 -4.62 3.85
N GLU A 109 10.28 -5.61 3.37
CA GLU A 109 11.32 -5.41 2.36
C GLU A 109 10.75 -5.23 0.96
N ARG A 110 9.74 -6.04 0.61
CA ARG A 110 9.18 -6.04 -0.75
C ARG A 110 7.67 -6.19 -0.72
N ILE A 111 7.03 -5.46 -1.62
CA ILE A 111 5.61 -5.60 -1.93
C ILE A 111 5.51 -5.97 -3.41
N ARG A 112 4.87 -7.09 -3.74
CA ARG A 112 4.55 -7.48 -5.11
C ARG A 112 3.06 -7.44 -5.31
N TYR A 113 2.62 -6.90 -6.46
CA TYR A 113 1.21 -6.77 -6.78
C TYR A 113 0.71 -8.04 -7.48
N ALA A 114 -0.43 -8.53 -7.03
CA ALA A 114 -1.03 -9.74 -7.57
C ALA A 114 -2.54 -9.60 -7.77
N GLY A 115 -3.06 -10.39 -8.70
CA GLY A 115 -4.48 -10.62 -8.94
C GLY A 115 -5.06 -11.69 -8.01
N LEU A 116 -6.33 -12.06 -8.23
CA LEU A 116 -7.07 -13.05 -7.41
C LEU A 116 -6.39 -14.43 -7.37
N ASP A 117 -5.73 -14.82 -8.44
CA ASP A 117 -5.04 -16.10 -8.63
C ASP A 117 -3.53 -16.03 -8.28
N ASN A 118 -3.10 -14.95 -7.61
CA ASN A 118 -1.71 -14.63 -7.33
C ASN A 118 -0.84 -14.39 -8.58
N THR A 119 -1.43 -14.25 -9.76
CA THR A 119 -0.67 -13.84 -10.96
C THR A 119 -0.14 -12.41 -10.77
N PRO A 120 1.10 -12.13 -11.21
CA PRO A 120 1.64 -10.78 -11.17
C PRO A 120 0.80 -9.83 -12.01
N VAL A 121 0.48 -8.67 -11.44
CA VAL A 121 -0.20 -7.58 -12.13
C VAL A 121 0.54 -6.27 -11.91
N ASN A 122 0.47 -5.38 -12.89
CA ASN A 122 1.07 -4.05 -12.77
C ASN A 122 0.05 -3.00 -12.34
N ASP A 123 0.57 -1.93 -11.74
CA ASP A 123 -0.19 -0.72 -11.49
C ASP A 123 -0.28 0.17 -12.76
N ASP A 124 -0.96 1.31 -12.65
CA ASP A 124 -1.14 2.27 -13.75
C ASP A 124 0.18 2.88 -14.24
N ASN A 125 1.28 2.71 -13.51
CA ASN A 125 2.62 3.17 -13.87
C ASN A 125 3.48 2.05 -14.47
N ASN A 126 2.88 0.89 -14.77
CA ASN A 126 3.57 -0.31 -15.28
C ASN A 126 4.54 -0.93 -14.27
N ILE A 127 4.24 -0.81 -12.97
CA ILE A 127 5.06 -1.34 -11.87
C ILE A 127 4.38 -2.58 -11.28
N PHE A 128 5.14 -3.65 -11.07
CA PHE A 128 4.66 -4.91 -10.47
C PHE A 128 4.89 -4.99 -8.97
N GLY A 129 5.58 -4.02 -8.41
CA GLY A 129 5.84 -3.97 -6.98
C GLY A 129 6.87 -2.92 -6.60
N ARG A 130 7.29 -2.99 -5.34
CA ARG A 130 8.26 -2.06 -4.74
C ARG A 130 9.16 -2.82 -3.80
N LYS A 131 10.45 -2.45 -3.80
CA LYS A 131 11.42 -2.88 -2.79
C LYS A 131 11.79 -1.66 -1.96
N MET A 132 11.72 -1.77 -0.63
CA MET A 132 12.12 -0.76 0.32
C MET A 132 13.55 -1.01 0.81
N VAL A 133 14.30 0.07 0.98
CA VAL A 133 15.61 0.08 1.64
C VAL A 133 15.47 0.94 2.89
N TYR A 134 16.04 0.46 3.98
CA TYR A 134 15.96 1.10 5.29
C TYR A 134 17.35 1.51 5.77
N ASP A 135 17.39 2.53 6.62
CA ASP A 135 18.59 2.84 7.41
C ASP A 135 18.61 2.05 8.73
N ASP A 136 19.63 2.27 9.53
CA ASP A 136 19.85 1.65 10.84
C ASP A 136 18.79 2.01 11.89
N LYS A 137 17.98 3.04 11.64
CA LYS A 137 16.85 3.44 12.48
C LYS A 137 15.51 2.85 12.00
N GLY A 138 15.51 2.03 10.94
CA GLY A 138 14.32 1.45 10.35
C GLY A 138 13.48 2.44 9.51
N ARG A 139 14.04 3.58 9.08
CA ARG A 139 13.37 4.54 8.22
C ARG A 139 13.62 4.19 6.75
N ILE A 140 12.61 4.32 5.91
CA ILE A 140 12.75 4.09 4.46
C ILE A 140 13.63 5.17 3.85
N THR A 141 14.79 4.78 3.31
CA THR A 141 15.69 5.68 2.58
C THR A 141 15.49 5.62 1.07
N GLU A 142 15.09 4.45 0.54
CA GLU A 142 14.81 4.29 -0.88
C GLU A 142 13.59 3.39 -1.10
N ILE A 143 12.85 3.67 -2.16
CA ILE A 143 11.87 2.77 -2.75
C ILE A 143 12.30 2.52 -4.19
N HIS A 144 12.60 1.26 -4.52
CA HIS A 144 12.89 0.81 -5.86
C HIS A 144 11.63 0.22 -6.49
N TYR A 145 11.31 0.63 -7.69
CA TYR A 145 10.22 0.01 -8.46
C TYR A 145 10.74 -1.27 -9.11
N ILE A 146 9.90 -2.31 -9.13
CA ILE A 146 10.26 -3.63 -9.66
C ILE A 146 9.30 -4.09 -10.73
N GLY A 147 9.85 -4.84 -11.69
CA GLY A 147 9.12 -5.51 -12.75
C GLY A 147 8.55 -6.86 -12.33
N ASN A 148 7.94 -7.56 -13.27
CA ASN A 148 7.37 -8.90 -13.09
C ASN A 148 8.44 -9.95 -12.67
N ASP A 149 9.67 -9.76 -13.11
CA ASP A 149 10.82 -10.62 -12.81
C ASP A 149 11.52 -10.25 -11.48
N ASN A 150 10.95 -9.35 -10.71
CA ASN A 150 11.49 -8.76 -9.48
C ASN A 150 12.78 -7.94 -9.67
N ASN A 151 13.20 -7.69 -10.90
CA ASN A 151 14.33 -6.82 -11.20
C ASN A 151 13.92 -5.33 -11.15
N PRO A 152 14.90 -4.42 -11.01
CA PRO A 152 14.64 -2.99 -11.11
C PRO A 152 13.89 -2.64 -12.40
N HIS A 153 12.84 -1.85 -12.27
CA HIS A 153 11.98 -1.43 -13.37
C HIS A 153 11.68 0.06 -13.25
N SER A 154 11.44 0.71 -14.37
CA SER A 154 11.06 2.12 -14.38
C SER A 154 9.57 2.27 -14.62
N THR A 155 8.98 3.26 -13.97
CA THR A 155 7.61 3.70 -14.27
C THR A 155 7.52 4.10 -15.74
N ARG A 156 6.31 4.24 -16.26
CA ARG A 156 6.06 4.80 -17.61
C ARG A 156 6.68 6.19 -17.84
N TRP A 157 7.10 6.87 -16.77
CA TRP A 157 7.78 8.17 -16.80
C TRP A 157 9.31 8.07 -16.71
N GLY A 158 9.86 6.84 -16.74
CA GLY A 158 11.29 6.61 -16.64
C GLY A 158 11.88 6.68 -15.23
N LEU A 159 11.04 6.70 -14.19
CA LEU A 159 11.47 6.80 -12.79
C LEU A 159 11.61 5.40 -12.20
N GLY A 160 12.79 5.03 -11.74
CA GLY A 160 13.07 3.71 -11.16
C GLY A 160 13.21 3.71 -9.64
N ILE A 161 13.63 4.84 -9.06
CA ILE A 161 13.95 4.95 -7.64
C ILE A 161 13.37 6.24 -7.07
N LYS A 162 12.80 6.14 -5.86
CA LYS A 162 12.45 7.28 -5.02
C LYS A 162 13.34 7.26 -3.78
N LYS A 163 14.09 8.33 -3.52
CA LYS A 163 14.94 8.48 -2.34
C LYS A 163 14.33 9.46 -1.35
N PHE A 164 14.50 9.16 -0.06
CA PHE A 164 14.05 9.98 1.05
C PHE A 164 15.23 10.50 1.85
N TYR A 165 15.15 11.74 2.29
CA TYR A 165 16.16 12.43 3.07
C TYR A 165 15.55 12.90 4.38
N TYR A 166 16.29 12.75 5.48
CA TYR A 166 15.87 13.09 6.82
C TYR A 166 16.83 14.11 7.43
N ASP A 167 16.33 14.97 8.31
CA ASP A 167 17.15 15.85 9.12
C ASP A 167 17.67 15.14 10.39
N ASP A 168 18.48 15.87 11.18
CA ASP A 168 19.06 15.37 12.43
C ASP A 168 18.01 15.07 13.51
N LYS A 169 16.78 15.52 13.34
CA LYS A 169 15.61 15.25 14.22
C LYS A 169 14.71 14.16 13.71
N ASP A 170 15.18 13.40 12.71
CA ASP A 170 14.42 12.31 12.05
C ASP A 170 13.17 12.75 11.28
N ASN A 171 13.02 14.06 10.98
CA ASN A 171 11.94 14.52 10.13
C ASN A 171 12.29 14.29 8.66
N TRP A 172 11.32 13.80 7.88
CA TRP A 172 11.45 13.75 6.44
C TRP A 172 11.46 15.17 5.86
N VAL A 173 12.52 15.53 5.13
CA VAL A 173 12.73 16.89 4.59
C VAL A 173 12.69 16.96 3.07
N LYS A 174 12.96 15.84 2.35
CA LYS A 174 13.02 15.82 0.90
C LYS A 174 12.77 14.42 0.35
N ALA A 175 12.13 14.35 -0.81
CA ALA A 175 12.17 13.18 -1.69
C ALA A 175 12.75 13.58 -3.06
N ALA A 176 13.50 12.66 -3.68
CA ALA A 176 14.01 12.78 -5.04
C ALA A 176 13.64 11.53 -5.85
N TYR A 177 13.45 11.70 -7.14
CA TYR A 177 13.07 10.63 -8.06
C TYR A 177 14.17 10.49 -9.13
N TYR A 178 14.53 9.25 -9.49
CA TYR A 178 15.58 8.90 -10.44
C TYR A 178 15.11 7.84 -11.41
#